data_d84e2d1511fc6c75c89b6f50f1d813ab
#
_entry.id   d84e2d1511fc6c75c89b6f50f1d813ab
#
_cell.length_a   1.000
_cell.length_b   1.000
_cell.length_c   1.000
_cell.angle_alpha   90.00
_cell.angle_beta   90.00
_cell.angle_gamma   90.00
#
_symmetry.space_group_name_H-M   'P 1'
#
loop_
_entity.id
_entity.type
_entity.pdbx_description
1 polymer ?
#
loop_
_entity_poly.entity_id
_entity_poly.type
_entity_poly.pdbx_seq_one_letter_code
_entity_poly.pdbx_strand_id
1 'polypeptide(L)'
;SVLVYPFVYLAIKLEDGGPMFYSHLRIGKHGKPFLVYKIRSMENLPTNEKNETKKITRVGGFIRKTRIDELPQLYNVIRGDVSLVGPRPETPSLVKEYALSVPFYNVRHIVRPGLSGWAQTQQHEVPKFGIDIKQTKTKLAYDLYYLEHSSFMTDLAIILRTVKVLVGKSGV
;
A
#
# COMPACT_ATOMS: atom_id res chain seq x y z
N SER A 1 -1.02 -19.18 -2.32
CA SER A 1 -0.52 -18.19 -1.32
C SER A 1 -0.47 -18.76 0.10
N VAL A 2 -1.43 -19.60 0.49
CA VAL A 2 -1.50 -20.18 1.86
C VAL A 2 -0.24 -20.96 2.25
N LEU A 3 0.38 -21.67 1.31
CA LEU A 3 1.59 -22.48 1.55
C LEU A 3 2.83 -21.65 1.95
N VAL A 4 2.87 -20.35 1.66
CA VAL A 4 4.01 -19.50 1.99
C VAL A 4 3.98 -19.04 3.46
N TYR A 5 2.80 -18.92 4.06
CA TYR A 5 2.65 -18.39 5.41
C TYR A 5 3.39 -19.17 6.51
N PRO A 6 3.41 -20.51 6.55
CA PRO A 6 4.17 -21.23 7.58
C PRO A 6 5.66 -20.93 7.56
N PHE A 7 6.26 -20.84 6.37
CA PHE A 7 7.69 -20.55 6.21
C PHE A 7 8.01 -19.10 6.61
N VAL A 8 7.18 -18.15 6.20
CA VAL A 8 7.34 -16.74 6.58
C VAL A 8 7.13 -16.55 8.09
N TYR A 9 6.15 -17.24 8.67
CA TYR A 9 5.92 -17.22 10.13
C TYR A 9 7.15 -17.72 10.89
N LEU A 10 7.68 -18.88 10.50
CA LEU A 10 8.86 -19.45 11.14
C LEU A 10 10.07 -18.52 11.01
N ALA A 11 10.31 -17.95 9.82
CA ALA A 11 11.41 -17.04 9.59
C ALA A 11 11.32 -15.77 10.47
N ILE A 12 10.13 -15.15 10.59
CA ILE A 12 9.92 -13.99 11.46
C ILE A 12 10.10 -14.38 12.94
N LYS A 13 9.61 -15.56 13.35
CA LYS A 13 9.74 -16.01 14.74
C LYS A 13 11.17 -16.29 15.13
N LEU A 14 11.99 -16.81 14.22
CA LEU A 14 13.42 -17.06 14.46
C LEU A 14 14.24 -15.75 14.44
N GLU A 15 13.80 -14.71 13.73
CA GLU A 15 14.55 -13.45 13.63
C GLU A 15 14.35 -12.55 14.84
N ASP A 16 13.09 -12.29 15.27
CA ASP A 16 12.80 -11.33 16.36
C ASP A 16 11.63 -11.72 17.27
N GLY A 17 11.05 -12.91 17.10
CA GLY A 17 9.99 -13.45 17.96
C GLY A 17 8.64 -12.74 17.90
N GLY A 18 8.51 -11.61 17.22
CA GLY A 18 7.32 -10.77 17.21
C GLY A 18 6.12 -11.35 16.42
N PRO A 19 4.99 -10.63 16.36
CA PRO A 19 3.79 -11.07 15.63
C PRO A 19 4.03 -11.06 14.13
N MET A 20 3.45 -12.03 13.41
CA MET A 20 3.57 -12.13 11.96
C MET A 20 2.78 -11.04 11.23
N PHE A 21 1.56 -10.77 11.71
CA PHE A 21 0.67 -9.82 11.06
C PHE A 21 0.75 -8.43 11.69
N TYR A 22 0.61 -7.44 10.83
CA TYR A 22 0.51 -6.04 11.18
C TYR A 22 -0.68 -5.42 10.47
N SER A 23 -1.40 -4.56 11.18
CA SER A 23 -2.50 -3.80 10.57
C SER A 23 -2.35 -2.32 10.84
N HIS A 24 -2.82 -1.50 9.91
CA HIS A 24 -2.82 -0.05 10.05
C HIS A 24 -4.04 0.57 9.37
N LEU A 25 -4.48 1.70 9.91
CA LEU A 25 -5.66 2.39 9.44
C LEU A 25 -5.37 3.12 8.13
N ARG A 26 -6.28 2.98 7.18
CA ARG A 26 -6.26 3.68 5.89
C ARG A 26 -7.63 4.25 5.59
N ILE A 27 -7.66 5.26 4.69
CA ILE A 27 -8.90 5.85 4.22
C ILE A 27 -9.33 5.15 2.93
N GLY A 28 -10.57 4.67 2.93
CA GLY A 28 -11.20 3.94 1.83
C GLY A 28 -12.26 4.76 1.11
N LYS A 29 -13.21 4.04 0.48
CA LYS A 29 -14.31 4.63 -0.27
C LYS A 29 -15.15 5.57 0.62
N HIS A 30 -15.52 6.73 0.07
CA HIS A 30 -16.27 7.80 0.74
C HIS A 30 -15.62 8.31 2.04
N GLY A 31 -14.28 8.24 2.13
CA GLY A 31 -13.55 8.70 3.31
C GLY A 31 -13.67 7.77 4.54
N LYS A 32 -14.28 6.59 4.41
CA LYS A 32 -14.45 5.66 5.52
C LYS A 32 -13.14 4.98 5.87
N PRO A 33 -12.71 4.99 7.15
CA PRO A 33 -11.49 4.31 7.56
C PRO A 33 -11.69 2.79 7.56
N PHE A 34 -10.62 2.05 7.22
CA PHE A 34 -10.55 0.59 7.29
C PHE A 34 -9.15 0.11 7.65
N LEU A 35 -9.03 -1.12 8.15
CA LEU A 35 -7.75 -1.72 8.50
C LEU A 35 -7.18 -2.48 7.30
N VAL A 36 -5.97 -2.08 6.90
CA VAL A 36 -5.17 -2.83 5.93
C VAL A 36 -4.31 -3.85 6.66
N TYR A 37 -4.33 -5.10 6.21
CA TYR A 37 -3.54 -6.18 6.77
C TYR A 37 -2.28 -6.42 5.95
N LYS A 38 -1.14 -6.58 6.64
CA LYS A 38 0.16 -6.89 6.03
C LYS A 38 0.93 -7.90 6.88
N ILE A 39 1.92 -8.55 6.29
CA ILE A 39 2.94 -9.25 7.05
C ILE A 39 3.94 -8.21 7.57
N ARG A 40 4.32 -8.35 8.83
CA ARG A 40 5.29 -7.46 9.47
C ARG A 40 6.68 -7.64 8.84
N SER A 41 7.31 -6.52 8.52
CA SER A 41 8.62 -6.45 7.87
C SER A 41 9.62 -5.52 8.59
N MET A 42 9.22 -5.00 9.76
CA MET A 42 10.04 -4.11 10.59
C MET A 42 10.16 -4.69 11.99
N GLU A 43 11.22 -4.30 12.70
CA GLU A 43 11.50 -4.73 14.07
C GLU A 43 10.30 -4.53 15.01
N ASN A 44 10.13 -5.47 15.93
CA ASN A 44 9.13 -5.40 16.98
C ASN A 44 9.71 -4.67 18.19
N LEU A 45 9.81 -3.34 18.12
CA LEU A 45 10.28 -2.54 19.24
C LEU A 45 9.16 -2.30 20.25
N PRO A 46 9.47 -2.33 21.58
CA PRO A 46 8.53 -1.96 22.62
C PRO A 46 8.04 -0.52 22.44
N THR A 47 6.78 -0.27 22.75
CA THR A 47 6.07 1.01 22.50
C THR A 47 6.64 2.21 23.28
N ASN A 48 7.57 1.98 24.21
CA ASN A 48 8.11 3.02 25.11
C ASN A 48 9.26 3.84 24.51
N GLU A 49 9.82 3.41 23.39
CA GLU A 49 10.90 4.13 22.70
C GLU A 49 10.34 4.96 21.55
N LYS A 50 9.75 6.12 21.86
CA LYS A 50 9.11 7.03 20.90
C LYS A 50 10.05 7.63 19.86
N ASN A 51 11.36 7.48 19.98
CA ASN A 51 12.36 8.13 19.13
C ASN A 51 13.18 7.16 18.27
N GLU A 52 12.99 5.85 18.34
CA GLU A 52 13.72 4.92 17.49
C GLU A 52 12.98 4.67 16.18
N THR A 53 13.66 4.93 15.07
CA THR A 53 13.17 4.55 13.72
C THR A 53 13.25 3.04 13.59
N LYS A 54 12.09 2.37 13.55
CA LYS A 54 12.00 0.91 13.31
C LYS A 54 12.79 0.54 12.06
N LYS A 55 13.74 -0.36 12.21
CA LYS A 55 14.54 -0.88 11.09
C LYS A 55 13.80 -2.00 10.37
N ILE A 56 14.11 -2.17 9.10
CA ILE A 56 13.62 -3.31 8.32
C ILE A 56 14.46 -4.53 8.71
N THR A 57 13.80 -5.64 9.09
CA THR A 57 14.50 -6.90 9.39
C THR A 57 15.03 -7.55 8.10
N ARG A 58 15.94 -8.54 8.19
CA ARG A 58 16.47 -9.25 7.01
C ARG A 58 15.34 -10.00 6.27
N VAL A 59 14.52 -10.73 7.02
CA VAL A 59 13.32 -11.39 6.48
C VAL A 59 12.36 -10.35 5.92
N GLY A 60 12.16 -9.23 6.64
CA GLY A 60 11.36 -8.11 6.21
C GLY A 60 11.80 -7.51 4.87
N GLY A 61 13.11 -7.38 4.64
CA GLY A 61 13.66 -6.94 3.36
C GLY A 61 13.30 -7.89 2.22
N PHE A 62 13.42 -9.19 2.45
CA PHE A 62 13.05 -10.21 1.44
C PHE A 62 11.55 -10.18 1.11
N ILE A 63 10.66 -10.18 2.13
CA ILE A 63 9.21 -10.21 1.91
C ILE A 63 8.70 -8.91 1.25
N ARG A 64 9.31 -7.75 1.52
CA ARG A 64 9.02 -6.49 0.81
C ARG A 64 9.45 -6.54 -0.65
N LYS A 65 10.65 -7.04 -0.93
CA LYS A 65 11.17 -7.17 -2.30
C LYS A 65 10.29 -8.09 -3.16
N THR A 66 9.72 -9.15 -2.57
CA THR A 66 8.84 -10.11 -3.23
C THR A 66 7.35 -9.73 -3.14
N ARG A 67 7.01 -8.63 -2.47
CA ARG A 67 5.62 -8.20 -2.20
C ARG A 67 4.77 -9.23 -1.45
N ILE A 68 5.39 -10.21 -0.82
CA ILE A 68 4.72 -11.20 0.02
C ILE A 68 4.04 -10.54 1.23
N ASP A 69 4.60 -9.42 1.73
CA ASP A 69 4.02 -8.63 2.81
C ASP A 69 2.61 -8.10 2.51
N GLU A 70 2.25 -7.95 1.24
CA GLU A 70 0.95 -7.42 0.82
C GLU A 70 -0.11 -8.52 0.58
N LEU A 71 0.25 -9.81 0.59
CA LEU A 71 -0.69 -10.92 0.39
C LEU A 71 -1.91 -10.90 1.33
N PRO A 72 -1.80 -10.54 2.64
CA PRO A 72 -2.96 -10.44 3.51
C PRO A 72 -4.01 -9.42 3.06
N GLN A 73 -3.65 -8.44 2.21
CA GLN A 73 -4.61 -7.48 1.67
C GLN A 73 -5.64 -8.13 0.73
N LEU A 74 -5.39 -9.35 0.25
CA LEU A 74 -6.41 -10.13 -0.48
C LEU A 74 -7.64 -10.39 0.39
N TYR A 75 -7.49 -10.47 1.72
CA TYR A 75 -8.61 -10.51 2.65
C TYR A 75 -9.42 -9.19 2.60
N ASN A 76 -8.76 -8.04 2.50
CA ASN A 76 -9.47 -6.77 2.33
C ASN A 76 -10.22 -6.69 0.99
N VAL A 77 -9.70 -7.35 -0.06
CA VAL A 77 -10.40 -7.45 -1.36
C VAL A 77 -11.68 -8.30 -1.21
N ILE A 78 -11.60 -9.45 -0.54
CA ILE A 78 -12.75 -10.33 -0.30
C ILE A 78 -13.81 -9.62 0.55
N ARG A 79 -13.39 -8.84 1.55
CA ARG A 79 -14.30 -8.01 2.37
C ARG A 79 -14.94 -6.85 1.59
N GLY A 80 -14.38 -6.47 0.45
CA GLY A 80 -14.82 -5.32 -0.33
C GLY A 80 -14.33 -3.96 0.19
N ASP A 81 -13.36 -3.93 1.11
CA ASP A 81 -12.68 -2.71 1.58
C ASP A 81 -11.81 -2.12 0.47
N VAL A 82 -11.18 -3.00 -0.34
CA VAL A 82 -10.23 -2.69 -1.39
C VAL A 82 -10.61 -3.41 -2.68
N SER A 83 -10.33 -2.80 -3.83
CA SER A 83 -10.39 -3.42 -5.16
C SER A 83 -8.99 -3.90 -5.58
N LEU A 84 -8.91 -4.75 -6.61
CA LEU A 84 -7.63 -5.09 -7.24
C LEU A 84 -6.99 -3.85 -7.87
N VAL A 85 -7.81 -2.99 -8.50
CA VAL A 85 -7.36 -1.75 -9.15
C VAL A 85 -8.10 -0.54 -8.56
N GLY A 86 -7.38 0.54 -8.34
CA GLY A 86 -7.90 1.79 -7.81
C GLY A 86 -6.81 2.68 -7.19
N PRO A 87 -7.15 3.90 -6.75
CA PRO A 87 -6.23 4.78 -6.05
C PRO A 87 -5.66 4.12 -4.78
N ARG A 88 -4.36 4.21 -4.56
CA ARG A 88 -3.73 3.62 -3.35
C ARG A 88 -4.22 4.32 -2.09
N PRO A 89 -4.69 3.57 -1.06
CA PRO A 89 -5.21 4.17 0.16
C PRO A 89 -4.10 4.79 1.02
N GLU A 90 -4.35 6.00 1.55
CA GLU A 90 -3.43 6.72 2.41
C GLU A 90 -3.84 6.68 3.89
N THR A 91 -2.90 7.02 4.79
CA THR A 91 -3.20 7.12 6.23
C THR A 91 -4.12 8.31 6.52
N PRO A 92 -4.94 8.27 7.59
CA PRO A 92 -5.81 9.39 7.95
C PRO A 92 -5.08 10.72 8.15
N SER A 93 -3.87 10.68 8.71
CA SER A 93 -3.03 11.89 8.92
C SER A 93 -2.64 12.53 7.60
N LEU A 94 -2.14 11.74 6.63
CA LEU A 94 -1.77 12.23 5.31
C LEU A 94 -2.99 12.74 4.54
N VAL A 95 -4.12 12.04 4.60
CA VAL A 95 -5.36 12.47 3.93
C VAL A 95 -5.82 13.83 4.46
N LYS A 96 -5.80 14.02 5.79
CA LYS A 96 -6.16 15.30 6.40
C LYS A 96 -5.29 16.44 5.89
N GLU A 97 -3.99 16.21 5.84
CA GLU A 97 -3.03 17.23 5.43
C GLU A 97 -3.08 17.53 3.93
N TYR A 98 -3.17 16.50 3.10
CA TYR A 98 -3.31 16.68 1.65
C TYR A 98 -4.65 17.33 1.27
N ALA A 99 -5.73 17.03 1.99
CA ALA A 99 -7.03 17.68 1.77
C ALA A 99 -7.00 19.18 2.05
N LEU A 100 -6.15 19.65 2.98
CA LEU A 100 -5.95 21.07 3.25
C LEU A 100 -5.06 21.77 2.19
N SER A 101 -4.09 21.04 1.63
CA SER A 101 -3.03 21.60 0.79
C SER A 101 -3.26 21.39 -0.71
N VAL A 102 -4.09 20.41 -1.09
CA VAL A 102 -4.31 20.03 -2.50
C VAL A 102 -5.80 20.10 -2.81
N PRO A 103 -6.23 21.02 -3.68
CA PRO A 103 -7.63 21.11 -4.10
C PRO A 103 -8.14 19.78 -4.66
N PHE A 104 -9.40 19.46 -4.37
CA PHE A 104 -10.08 18.26 -4.85
C PHE A 104 -9.45 16.92 -4.42
N TYR A 105 -8.54 16.91 -3.44
CA TYR A 105 -7.86 15.68 -3.02
C TYR A 105 -8.81 14.55 -2.66
N ASN A 106 -9.94 14.86 -2.01
CA ASN A 106 -10.92 13.87 -1.55
C ASN A 106 -11.74 13.22 -2.67
N VAL A 107 -11.71 13.75 -3.91
CA VAL A 107 -12.41 13.15 -5.07
C VAL A 107 -11.91 11.73 -5.33
N ARG A 108 -10.64 11.45 -5.06
CA ARG A 108 -10.07 10.10 -5.19
C ARG A 108 -10.76 9.03 -4.32
N HIS A 109 -11.52 9.42 -3.30
CA HIS A 109 -12.23 8.52 -2.40
C HIS A 109 -13.65 8.17 -2.86
N ILE A 110 -14.13 8.64 -4.01
CA ILE A 110 -15.45 8.26 -4.53
C ILE A 110 -15.50 6.81 -4.99
N VAL A 111 -14.35 6.23 -5.34
CA VAL A 111 -14.18 4.81 -5.68
C VAL A 111 -13.53 4.04 -4.54
N ARG A 112 -13.56 2.70 -4.63
CA ARG A 112 -12.77 1.85 -3.73
C ARG A 112 -11.28 2.04 -3.99
N PRO A 113 -10.45 2.09 -2.95
CA PRO A 113 -9.01 2.06 -3.12
C PRO A 113 -8.56 0.74 -3.76
N GLY A 114 -7.39 0.74 -4.40
CA GLY A 114 -6.83 -0.43 -5.07
C GLY A 114 -5.55 -0.97 -4.42
N LEU A 115 -5.29 -2.27 -4.63
CA LEU A 115 -3.97 -2.86 -4.39
C LEU A 115 -2.95 -2.28 -5.35
N SER A 116 -3.34 -2.14 -6.62
CA SER A 116 -2.58 -1.43 -7.63
C SER A 116 -3.42 -0.30 -8.23
N GLY A 117 -2.78 0.69 -8.86
CA GLY A 117 -3.47 1.82 -9.46
C GLY A 117 -2.66 2.49 -10.56
N TRP A 118 -3.34 3.32 -11.34
CA TRP A 118 -2.72 4.03 -12.46
C TRP A 118 -1.53 4.88 -12.00
N ALA A 119 -1.67 5.65 -10.92
CA ALA A 119 -0.58 6.43 -10.35
C ALA A 119 0.65 5.57 -10.01
N GLN A 120 0.47 4.39 -9.42
CA GLN A 120 1.55 3.50 -9.03
C GLN A 120 2.30 2.90 -10.25
N THR A 121 1.62 2.76 -11.40
CA THR A 121 2.22 2.21 -12.63
C THR A 121 2.85 3.26 -13.52
N GLN A 122 2.57 4.55 -13.32
CA GLN A 122 3.07 5.66 -14.13
C GLN A 122 4.13 6.51 -13.39
N GLN A 123 4.05 6.58 -12.06
CA GLN A 123 4.95 7.41 -11.28
C GLN A 123 6.20 6.61 -10.91
N HIS A 124 7.35 6.99 -11.47
CA HIS A 124 8.65 6.37 -11.19
C HIS A 124 9.24 6.83 -9.85
N GLU A 125 8.89 8.03 -9.40
CA GLU A 125 9.35 8.58 -8.13
C GLU A 125 8.20 8.59 -7.12
N VAL A 126 8.32 7.77 -6.08
CA VAL A 126 7.38 7.79 -4.95
C VAL A 126 8.03 8.59 -3.82
N PRO A 127 7.31 9.51 -3.15
CA PRO A 127 7.86 10.20 -1.97
C PRO A 127 8.31 9.15 -0.97
N LYS A 128 9.62 9.11 -0.69
CA LYS A 128 10.19 8.11 0.23
C LYS A 128 9.86 8.44 1.68
N PHE A 129 9.80 9.72 2.03
CA PHE A 129 9.48 10.19 3.38
C PHE A 129 8.89 11.60 3.35
N GLY A 130 7.91 11.87 4.22
CA GLY A 130 7.36 13.21 4.44
C GLY A 130 6.24 13.62 3.48
N ILE A 131 5.84 14.89 3.62
CA ILE A 131 4.77 15.50 2.85
C ILE A 131 5.40 16.17 1.64
N ASP A 132 5.12 15.64 0.47
CA ASP A 132 5.49 16.24 -0.80
C ASP A 132 4.23 16.63 -1.58
N ILE A 133 3.88 17.91 -1.50
CA ILE A 133 2.69 18.46 -2.15
C ILE A 133 2.80 18.37 -3.68
N LYS A 134 3.98 18.58 -4.26
CA LYS A 134 4.19 18.54 -5.71
C LYS A 134 3.95 17.12 -6.25
N GLN A 135 4.58 16.12 -5.64
CA GLN A 135 4.40 14.73 -6.03
C GLN A 135 2.96 14.25 -5.75
N THR A 136 2.34 14.74 -4.66
CA THR A 136 0.95 14.42 -4.35
C THR A 136 -0.02 14.99 -5.38
N LYS A 137 0.20 16.19 -5.90
CA LYS A 137 -0.59 16.74 -7.01
C LYS A 137 -0.47 15.91 -8.27
N THR A 138 0.75 15.48 -8.63
CA THR A 138 0.99 14.58 -9.77
C THR A 138 0.28 13.24 -9.58
N LYS A 139 0.39 12.65 -8.38
CA LYS A 139 -0.30 11.42 -8.03
C LYS A 139 -1.82 11.57 -8.11
N LEU A 140 -2.35 12.68 -7.59
CA LEU A 140 -3.79 12.97 -7.67
C LEU A 140 -4.24 13.09 -9.13
N ALA A 141 -3.48 13.75 -10.00
CA ALA A 141 -3.82 13.85 -11.42
C ALA A 141 -3.94 12.47 -12.07
N TYR A 142 -3.04 11.52 -11.76
CA TYR A 142 -3.16 10.15 -12.22
C TYR A 142 -4.35 9.39 -11.61
N ASP A 143 -4.65 9.63 -10.33
CA ASP A 143 -5.82 9.04 -9.69
C ASP A 143 -7.12 9.57 -10.33
N LEU A 144 -7.21 10.88 -10.60
CA LEU A 144 -8.37 11.50 -11.26
C LEU A 144 -8.52 11.01 -12.71
N TYR A 145 -7.41 10.91 -13.45
CA TYR A 145 -7.42 10.31 -14.79
C TYR A 145 -7.99 8.89 -14.76
N TYR A 146 -7.58 8.07 -13.79
CA TYR A 146 -8.14 6.73 -13.64
C TYR A 146 -9.65 6.76 -13.35
N LEU A 147 -10.11 7.68 -12.49
CA LEU A 147 -11.54 7.80 -12.17
C LEU A 147 -12.37 8.11 -13.42
N GLU A 148 -11.86 8.99 -14.28
CA GLU A 148 -12.52 9.41 -15.52
C GLU A 148 -12.53 8.30 -16.59
N HIS A 149 -11.42 7.54 -16.69
CA HIS A 149 -11.20 6.54 -17.72
C HIS A 149 -11.29 5.10 -17.18
N SER A 150 -11.93 4.90 -16.02
CA SER A 150 -12.07 3.57 -15.44
C SER A 150 -12.90 2.65 -16.33
N SER A 151 -12.31 1.57 -16.77
CA SER A 151 -12.92 0.54 -17.62
C SER A 151 -12.22 -0.79 -17.38
N PHE A 152 -12.86 -1.88 -17.81
CA PHE A 152 -12.24 -3.20 -17.75
C PHE A 152 -10.88 -3.23 -18.47
N MET A 153 -10.73 -2.55 -19.61
CA MET A 153 -9.47 -2.50 -20.35
C MET A 153 -8.40 -1.71 -19.60
N THR A 154 -8.76 -0.61 -18.95
CA THR A 154 -7.84 0.17 -18.10
C THR A 154 -7.38 -0.68 -16.92
N ASP A 155 -8.29 -1.38 -16.26
CA ASP A 155 -7.96 -2.25 -15.12
C ASP A 155 -7.03 -3.40 -15.56
N LEU A 156 -7.32 -4.05 -16.68
CA LEU A 156 -6.49 -5.11 -17.25
C LEU A 156 -5.07 -4.58 -17.57
N ALA A 157 -4.98 -3.39 -18.17
CA ALA A 157 -3.68 -2.77 -18.48
C ALA A 157 -2.87 -2.48 -17.20
N ILE A 158 -3.52 -2.00 -16.13
CA ILE A 158 -2.87 -1.76 -14.83
C ILE A 158 -2.38 -3.08 -14.22
N ILE A 159 -3.20 -4.13 -14.25
CA ILE A 159 -2.84 -5.46 -13.72
C ILE A 159 -1.62 -6.01 -14.47
N LEU A 160 -1.63 -5.99 -15.80
CA LEU A 160 -0.52 -6.48 -16.63
C LEU A 160 0.78 -5.70 -16.36
N ARG A 161 0.71 -4.37 -16.24
CA ARG A 161 1.86 -3.54 -15.86
C ARG A 161 2.37 -3.88 -14.46
N THR A 162 1.47 -4.07 -13.50
CA THR A 162 1.83 -4.47 -12.14
C THR A 162 2.56 -5.79 -12.12
N VAL A 163 2.06 -6.81 -12.84
CA VAL A 163 2.72 -8.11 -12.98
C VAL A 163 4.10 -7.96 -13.61
N LYS A 164 4.23 -7.15 -14.69
CA LYS A 164 5.52 -6.87 -15.32
C LYS A 164 6.54 -6.28 -14.33
N VAL A 165 6.12 -5.32 -13.50
CA VAL A 165 6.99 -4.72 -12.48
C VAL A 165 7.39 -5.75 -11.41
N LEU A 166 6.47 -6.61 -10.97
CA LEU A 166 6.74 -7.65 -10.00
C LEU A 166 7.73 -8.71 -10.51
N VAL A 167 7.61 -9.12 -11.78
CA VAL A 167 8.48 -10.13 -12.41
C VAL A 167 9.81 -9.51 -12.85
N GLY A 168 9.82 -8.25 -13.27
CA GLY A 168 10.98 -7.57 -13.85
C GLY A 168 12.09 -7.16 -12.87
N LYS A 169 12.07 -7.61 -11.61
CA LYS A 169 13.04 -7.29 -10.54
C LYS A 169 13.26 -5.79 -10.28
N SER A 170 12.40 -4.93 -10.74
CA SER A 170 12.43 -3.49 -10.42
C SER A 170 11.68 -3.22 -9.11
N GLY A 171 11.95 -4.04 -8.11
CA GLY A 171 11.54 -3.77 -6.73
C GLY A 171 12.60 -2.87 -6.10
N VAL A 172 12.28 -1.62 -5.87
CA VAL A 172 13.05 -0.64 -5.09
C VAL A 172 13.21 -1.07 -3.63
#